data_a4de4c5cd78f4fe5cf66954ab513d053
#
_entry.id   a4de4c5cd78f4fe5cf66954ab513d053
#
_cell.length_a   1.000
_cell.length_b   1.000
_cell.length_c   1.000
_cell.angle_alpha   90.00
_cell.angle_beta   90.00
_cell.angle_gamma   90.00
#
_symmetry.space_group_name_H-M   'P 1'
#
loop_
_entity.id
_entity.type
_entity.pdbx_description
1 polymer ?
#
loop_
_entity_poly.entity_id
_entity_poly.type
_entity_poly.pdbx_seq_one_letter_code
_entity_poly.pdbx_strand_id
1 'polypeptide(L)'
;MSHAPANLPPKADTIAEHRRHESDTGSPEVQIALLTDRISHLTEHLKVHKKDHHSRRGLLMLVGKRRRLLDYVKRNNVEEYRAIIAKLGLRR
;
A
#
# COMPACT_ATOMS: atom_id res chain seq x y z
N MET A 1 -3.58 14.42 -15.11
CA MET A 1 -3.57 13.04 -15.49
C MET A 1 -2.44 12.29 -14.79
N SER A 2 -2.74 11.19 -14.25
CA SER A 2 -1.70 10.43 -13.56
C SER A 2 -1.36 9.18 -14.36
N HIS A 3 -0.13 8.79 -14.30
CA HIS A 3 0.35 7.59 -14.93
C HIS A 3 1.26 6.88 -13.97
N ALA A 4 1.52 5.63 -14.23
CA ALA A 4 2.33 4.84 -13.32
C ALA A 4 3.74 5.40 -13.26
N PRO A 5 4.27 5.60 -12.07
CA PRO A 5 5.64 6.03 -11.91
C PRO A 5 6.60 4.96 -12.38
N ALA A 6 7.75 5.39 -12.88
CA ALA A 6 8.72 4.45 -13.42
C ALA A 6 9.27 3.49 -12.35
N ASN A 7 9.32 3.95 -11.10
CA ASN A 7 9.90 3.15 -10.02
C ASN A 7 8.86 2.36 -9.23
N LEU A 8 7.59 2.39 -9.65
CA LEU A 8 6.54 1.65 -8.98
C LEU A 8 6.37 0.30 -9.66
N PRO A 9 6.37 -0.82 -8.91
CA PRO A 9 6.19 -2.13 -9.51
C PRO A 9 4.87 -2.22 -10.26
N PRO A 10 4.79 -3.00 -11.32
CA PRO A 10 3.51 -3.21 -11.98
C PRO A 10 2.49 -3.76 -11.01
N LYS A 11 1.26 -3.31 -11.13
CA LYS A 11 0.19 -3.73 -10.23
C LYS A 11 0.00 -5.25 -10.25
N ALA A 12 0.13 -5.86 -11.43
CA ALA A 12 -0.03 -7.30 -11.56
C ALA A 12 1.04 -8.06 -10.76
N ASP A 13 2.27 -7.55 -10.76
CA ASP A 13 3.36 -8.20 -10.02
C ASP A 13 3.11 -8.11 -8.52
N THR A 14 2.65 -6.95 -8.04
CA THR A 14 2.33 -6.76 -6.63
C THR A 14 1.22 -7.70 -6.19
N ILE A 15 0.17 -7.82 -7.00
CA ILE A 15 -0.93 -8.71 -6.70
C ILE A 15 -0.46 -10.15 -6.64
N ALA A 16 0.35 -10.58 -7.62
CA ALA A 16 0.84 -11.96 -7.67
C ALA A 16 1.68 -12.29 -6.44
N GLU A 17 2.46 -11.32 -5.96
CA GLU A 17 3.35 -11.52 -4.83
C GLU A 17 2.61 -11.67 -3.50
N HIS A 18 1.45 -11.02 -3.37
CA HIS A 18 0.75 -10.93 -2.09
C HIS A 18 -0.59 -11.66 -2.05
N ARG A 19 -1.07 -12.16 -3.18
CA ARG A 19 -2.38 -12.83 -3.19
C ARG A 19 -2.31 -14.16 -2.45
N ARG A 20 -3.44 -14.55 -1.86
CA ARG A 20 -3.53 -15.79 -1.10
C ARG A 20 -3.83 -16.99 -2.00
N HIS A 21 -4.37 -16.74 -3.18
CA HIS A 21 -4.62 -17.76 -4.19
C HIS A 21 -4.70 -17.05 -5.54
N GLU A 22 -4.75 -17.84 -6.62
CA GLU A 22 -4.62 -17.30 -7.96
C GLU A 22 -5.63 -16.20 -8.30
N SER A 23 -6.83 -16.29 -7.79
CA SER A 23 -7.87 -15.30 -8.10
C SER A 23 -7.96 -14.20 -7.07
N ASP A 24 -7.04 -14.14 -6.11
CA ASP A 24 -7.09 -13.15 -5.05
C ASP A 24 -6.50 -11.83 -5.51
N THR A 25 -7.36 -10.90 -5.90
CA THR A 25 -6.95 -9.54 -6.29
C THR A 25 -7.54 -8.48 -5.37
N GLY A 26 -8.40 -8.88 -4.42
CA GLY A 26 -9.08 -7.94 -3.55
C GLY A 26 -8.94 -8.21 -2.07
N SER A 27 -8.10 -9.16 -1.68
CA SER A 27 -7.91 -9.44 -0.26
C SER A 27 -7.28 -8.24 0.44
N PRO A 28 -7.45 -8.14 1.76
CA PRO A 28 -6.81 -7.05 2.51
C PRO A 28 -5.30 -7.03 2.32
N GLU A 29 -4.65 -8.18 2.27
CA GLU A 29 -3.20 -8.22 2.06
C GLU A 29 -2.83 -7.60 0.73
N VAL A 30 -3.52 -7.95 -0.35
CA VAL A 30 -3.24 -7.40 -1.67
C VAL A 30 -3.48 -5.89 -1.68
N GLN A 31 -4.60 -5.46 -1.08
CA GLN A 31 -4.91 -4.03 -1.03
C GLN A 31 -3.87 -3.25 -0.25
N ILE A 32 -3.42 -3.79 0.88
CA ILE A 32 -2.38 -3.14 1.68
C ILE A 32 -1.09 -3.03 0.89
N ALA A 33 -0.73 -4.09 0.16
CA ALA A 33 0.48 -4.08 -0.65
C ALA A 33 0.42 -3.03 -1.75
N LEU A 34 -0.72 -2.93 -2.43
CA LEU A 34 -0.91 -1.92 -3.47
C LEU A 34 -0.85 -0.51 -2.91
N LEU A 35 -1.48 -0.29 -1.76
CA LEU A 35 -1.43 1.01 -1.10
C LEU A 35 -0.01 1.36 -0.69
N THR A 36 0.75 0.38 -0.20
CA THR A 36 2.13 0.60 0.22
C THR A 36 2.99 1.04 -0.96
N ASP A 37 2.80 0.42 -2.13
CA ASP A 37 3.52 0.84 -3.33
C ASP A 37 3.20 2.28 -3.70
N ARG A 38 1.92 2.65 -3.66
CA ARG A 38 1.50 3.99 -4.01
C ARG A 38 1.98 5.03 -3.00
N ILE A 39 1.93 4.68 -1.71
CA ILE A 39 2.42 5.57 -0.66
C ILE A 39 3.91 5.82 -0.84
N SER A 40 4.66 4.76 -1.13
CA SER A 40 6.09 4.88 -1.35
C SER A 40 6.39 5.83 -2.52
N HIS A 41 5.65 5.67 -3.62
CA HIS A 41 5.86 6.53 -4.77
C HIS A 41 5.54 8.00 -4.47
N LEU A 42 4.42 8.25 -3.82
CA LEU A 42 4.04 9.63 -3.49
C LEU A 42 5.02 10.25 -2.50
N THR A 43 5.53 9.46 -1.57
CA THR A 43 6.53 9.93 -0.63
C THR A 43 7.78 10.42 -1.37
N GLU A 44 8.26 9.64 -2.34
CA GLU A 44 9.41 10.05 -3.14
C GLU A 44 9.10 11.28 -3.98
N HIS A 45 7.90 11.32 -4.56
CA HIS A 45 7.47 12.47 -5.35
C HIS A 45 7.52 13.76 -4.51
N LEU A 46 7.04 13.69 -3.27
CA LEU A 46 6.97 14.88 -2.41
C LEU A 46 8.33 15.32 -1.90
N LYS A 47 9.34 14.47 -1.94
CA LYS A 47 10.70 14.89 -1.62
C LYS A 47 11.23 15.89 -2.65
N VAL A 48 10.78 15.77 -3.88
CA VAL A 48 11.19 16.67 -4.97
C VAL A 48 10.20 17.82 -5.11
N HIS A 49 8.91 17.52 -5.05
CA HIS A 49 7.84 18.51 -5.26
C HIS A 49 7.19 18.85 -3.93
N LYS A 50 7.94 19.57 -3.09
CA LYS A 50 7.54 19.79 -1.69
C LYS A 50 6.27 20.62 -1.54
N LYS A 51 5.92 21.41 -2.55
CA LYS A 51 4.72 22.27 -2.48
C LYS A 51 3.53 21.69 -3.21
N ASP A 52 3.59 20.43 -3.60
CA ASP A 52 2.46 19.77 -4.25
C ASP A 52 1.47 19.34 -3.18
N HIS A 53 0.58 20.28 -2.84
CA HIS A 53 -0.39 20.04 -1.76
C HIS A 53 -1.44 19.03 -2.14
N HIS A 54 -1.74 18.92 -3.43
CA HIS A 54 -2.71 17.93 -3.90
C HIS A 54 -2.19 16.52 -3.66
N SER A 55 -0.94 16.26 -4.01
CA SER A 55 -0.33 14.96 -3.78
C SER A 55 -0.16 14.67 -2.30
N ARG A 56 0.13 15.69 -1.50
CA ARG A 56 0.25 15.51 -0.05
C ARG A 56 -1.08 15.07 0.55
N ARG A 57 -2.17 15.68 0.12
CA ARG A 57 -3.50 15.27 0.58
C ARG A 57 -3.77 13.82 0.16
N GLY A 58 -3.45 13.48 -1.08
CA GLY A 58 -3.63 12.11 -1.56
C GLY A 58 -2.83 11.12 -0.74
N LEU A 59 -1.60 11.46 -0.41
CA LEU A 59 -0.76 10.60 0.42
C LEU A 59 -1.40 10.34 1.78
N LEU A 60 -1.91 11.39 2.43
CA LEU A 60 -2.55 11.24 3.74
C LEU A 60 -3.78 10.35 3.66
N MET A 61 -4.55 10.46 2.58
CA MET A 61 -5.72 9.60 2.38
C MET A 61 -5.32 8.15 2.22
N LEU A 62 -4.26 7.88 1.47
CA LEU A 62 -3.78 6.51 1.27
C LEU A 62 -3.25 5.92 2.57
N VAL A 63 -2.51 6.70 3.34
CA VAL A 63 -2.00 6.25 4.63
C VAL A 63 -3.15 5.91 5.57
N GLY A 64 -4.18 6.76 5.60
CA GLY A 64 -5.36 6.49 6.42
C GLY A 64 -6.09 5.23 6.00
N LYS A 65 -6.23 5.02 4.69
CA LYS A 65 -6.89 3.82 4.19
C LYS A 65 -6.10 2.56 4.52
N ARG A 66 -4.77 2.61 4.38
CA ARG A 66 -3.93 1.46 4.73
C ARG A 66 -4.05 1.14 6.21
N ARG A 67 -4.06 2.18 7.05
CA ARG A 67 -4.18 1.97 8.49
C ARG A 67 -5.49 1.26 8.84
N ARG A 68 -6.59 1.68 8.23
CA ARG A 68 -7.89 1.05 8.49
C ARG A 68 -7.89 -0.42 8.07
N LEU A 69 -7.27 -0.73 6.94
CA LEU A 69 -7.16 -2.13 6.49
C LEU A 69 -6.30 -2.95 7.44
N LEU A 70 -5.19 -2.39 7.90
CA LEU A 70 -4.32 -3.08 8.85
C LEU A 70 -5.03 -3.32 10.17
N ASP A 71 -5.79 -2.34 10.65
CA ASP A 71 -6.56 -2.50 11.87
C ASP A 71 -7.61 -3.60 11.72
N TYR A 72 -8.25 -3.66 10.57
CA TYR A 72 -9.23 -4.70 10.27
C TYR A 72 -8.58 -6.08 10.32
N VAL A 73 -7.45 -6.24 9.65
CA VAL A 73 -6.75 -7.53 9.64
C VAL A 73 -6.33 -7.92 11.06
N LYS A 74 -5.80 -6.95 11.82
CA LYS A 74 -5.35 -7.22 13.18
C LYS A 74 -6.49 -7.72 14.07
N ARG A 75 -7.68 -7.13 13.92
CA ARG A 75 -8.83 -7.56 14.71
C ARG A 75 -9.28 -8.97 14.36
N ASN A 76 -9.12 -9.35 13.11
CA ASN A 76 -9.63 -10.64 12.64
C ASN A 76 -8.60 -11.76 12.72
N ASN A 77 -7.32 -11.44 12.54
CA ASN A 77 -6.28 -12.45 12.54
C ASN A 77 -4.93 -11.82 12.84
N VAL A 78 -4.49 -11.91 14.10
CA VAL A 78 -3.25 -11.28 14.55
C VAL A 78 -2.03 -11.87 13.83
N GLU A 79 -2.06 -13.16 13.55
CA GLU A 79 -0.93 -13.80 12.88
C GLU A 79 -0.76 -13.27 11.46
N GLU A 80 -1.88 -13.14 10.75
CA GLU A 80 -1.85 -12.58 9.40
C GLU A 80 -1.36 -11.14 9.44
N TYR A 81 -1.81 -10.35 10.41
CA TYR A 81 -1.37 -8.98 10.57
C TYR A 81 0.14 -8.91 10.76
N ARG A 82 0.68 -9.75 11.62
CA ARG A 82 2.13 -9.77 11.86
C ARG A 82 2.91 -10.16 10.62
N ALA A 83 2.39 -11.12 9.87
CA ALA A 83 3.03 -11.56 8.63
C ALA A 83 3.07 -10.44 7.60
N ILE A 84 1.97 -9.69 7.47
CA ILE A 84 1.91 -8.58 6.52
C ILE A 84 2.89 -7.48 6.92
N ILE A 85 2.91 -7.11 8.19
CA ILE A 85 3.83 -6.10 8.70
C ILE A 85 5.27 -6.48 8.39
N ALA A 86 5.63 -7.73 8.66
CA ALA A 86 6.99 -8.19 8.43
C ALA A 86 7.33 -8.21 6.95
N LYS A 87 6.41 -8.71 6.12
CA LYS A 87 6.65 -8.85 4.68
C LYS A 87 6.82 -7.52 4.00
N LEU A 88 6.03 -6.52 4.40
CA LEU A 88 6.07 -5.20 3.78
C LEU A 88 7.00 -4.22 4.49
N GLY A 89 7.62 -4.64 5.59
CA GLY A 89 8.52 -3.79 6.34
C GLY A 89 7.83 -2.59 6.96
N LEU A 90 6.58 -2.75 7.36
CA LEU A 90 5.80 -1.66 7.92
C LEU A 90 5.99 -1.54 9.41
N ARG A 91 5.83 -0.33 9.91
CA ARG A 91 5.68 -0.11 11.34
C ARG A 91 4.21 -0.12 11.66
N ARG A 92 3.90 -0.57 12.86
CA ARG A 92 2.53 -0.65 13.31
C ARG A 92 1.79 0.66 13.30
#